data_cceab579fbc7df55ba9b5c783d9a5c22
#
_entry.id   cceab579fbc7df55ba9b5c783d9a5c22
#
_cell.length_a   1.000
_cell.length_b   1.000
_cell.length_c   1.000
_cell.angle_alpha   90.00
_cell.angle_beta   90.00
_cell.angle_gamma   90.00
#
_symmetry.space_group_name_H-M   'P 1'
#
loop_
_entity.id
_entity.type
_entity.pdbx_description
1 polymer ?
#
loop_
_entity_poly.entity_id
_entity_poly.type
_entity_poly.pdbx_seq_one_letter_code
_entity_poly.pdbx_strand_id
1 'polypeptide(L)'
;TVAEFPTTLEAAEACRAKAPFIVMGAPNIVRGGSHSGNVAAQELATVGLLDILSSDYVPAALLNAAVSLGALLEDMAAGIRTVTACPADAVGFDDRGRIAPEKRADLVRFAMHDGLPIIKSVWSRGQRIA
;
A
#
# COMPACT_ATOMS: atom_id res chain seq x y z
N THR A 1 -10.69 8.88 9.83
CA THR A 1 -11.40 9.10 8.55
C THR A 1 -10.47 8.76 7.39
N VAL A 2 -10.97 8.03 6.42
CA VAL A 2 -10.25 7.58 5.24
C VAL A 2 -11.04 8.03 4.01
N ALA A 3 -10.37 8.52 2.97
CA ALA A 3 -10.96 8.80 1.67
C ALA A 3 -10.59 7.68 0.70
N GLU A 4 -11.60 7.07 0.08
CA GLU A 4 -11.42 5.93 -0.82
C GLU A 4 -11.65 6.35 -2.27
N PHE A 5 -10.71 5.98 -3.12
CA PHE A 5 -10.80 6.04 -4.58
C PHE A 5 -11.21 7.42 -5.15
N PRO A 6 -10.52 8.53 -4.81
CA PRO A 6 -10.76 9.78 -5.50
C PRO A 6 -10.53 9.60 -7.01
N THR A 7 -11.45 10.15 -7.81
CA THR A 7 -11.47 9.93 -9.25
C THR A 7 -10.65 10.95 -10.05
N THR A 8 -10.32 12.08 -9.42
CA THR A 8 -9.50 13.13 -10.02
C THR A 8 -8.47 13.65 -9.03
N LEU A 9 -7.46 14.37 -9.50
CA LEU A 9 -6.46 15.02 -8.65
C LEU A 9 -7.12 16.03 -7.71
N GLU A 10 -8.02 16.86 -8.23
CA GLU A 10 -8.74 17.86 -7.45
C GLU A 10 -9.59 17.21 -6.34
N ALA A 11 -10.21 16.07 -6.64
CA ALA A 11 -10.96 15.29 -5.63
C ALA A 11 -10.03 14.77 -4.53
N ALA A 12 -8.83 14.30 -4.88
CA ALA A 12 -7.83 13.85 -3.91
C ALA A 12 -7.33 14.98 -3.02
N GLU A 13 -7.06 16.16 -3.60
CA GLU A 13 -6.68 17.37 -2.86
C GLU A 13 -7.77 17.81 -1.88
N ALA A 14 -9.03 17.82 -2.34
CA ALA A 14 -10.18 18.16 -1.50
C ALA A 14 -10.38 17.12 -0.37
N CYS A 15 -10.13 15.84 -0.64
CA CYS A 15 -10.16 14.78 0.35
C CYS A 15 -9.06 14.94 1.40
N ARG A 16 -7.84 15.32 0.99
CA ARG A 16 -6.71 15.55 1.90
C ARG A 16 -7.03 16.59 2.98
N ALA A 17 -7.81 17.61 2.64
CA ALA A 17 -8.23 18.62 3.61
C ALA A 17 -9.16 18.09 4.72
N LYS A 18 -9.81 16.92 4.51
CA LYS A 18 -10.83 16.35 5.41
C LYS A 18 -10.46 14.96 5.92
N ALA A 19 -9.59 14.24 5.24
CA ALA A 19 -9.19 12.87 5.57
C ALA A 19 -7.66 12.76 5.58
N PRO A 20 -7.07 12.25 6.67
CA PRO A 20 -5.62 12.09 6.78
C PRO A 20 -5.07 10.99 5.88
N PHE A 21 -5.91 10.07 5.40
CA PHE A 21 -5.50 8.93 4.57
C PHE A 21 -6.33 8.85 3.28
N ILE A 22 -5.63 8.67 2.16
CA ILE A 22 -6.22 8.41 0.84
C ILE A 22 -5.85 7.00 0.40
N VAL A 23 -6.86 6.21 0.01
CA VAL A 23 -6.73 4.81 -0.39
C VAL A 23 -6.97 4.66 -1.89
N MET A 24 -6.10 3.90 -2.55
CA MET A 24 -6.27 3.49 -3.95
C MET A 24 -6.16 1.97 -4.09
N GLY A 25 -6.72 1.43 -5.17
CA GLY A 25 -6.64 0.00 -5.47
C GLY A 25 -5.26 -0.42 -5.98
N ALA A 26 -4.70 -1.50 -5.45
CA ALA A 26 -3.47 -2.10 -5.94
C ALA A 26 -3.50 -2.46 -7.44
N PRO A 27 -4.62 -2.96 -8.01
CA PRO A 27 -4.72 -3.20 -9.45
C PRO A 27 -4.46 -1.97 -10.32
N ASN A 28 -4.76 -0.76 -9.83
CA ASN A 28 -4.50 0.48 -10.54
C ASN A 28 -2.97 0.72 -10.72
N ILE A 29 -2.17 0.39 -9.71
CA ILE A 29 -0.70 0.45 -9.79
C ILE A 29 -0.16 -0.60 -10.76
N VAL A 30 -0.58 -1.87 -10.61
CA VAL A 30 -0.04 -2.99 -11.39
C VAL A 30 -0.35 -2.86 -12.90
N ARG A 31 -1.49 -2.29 -13.24
CA ARG A 31 -1.91 -2.08 -14.64
C ARG A 31 -1.35 -0.80 -15.27
N GLY A 32 -0.80 0.10 -14.47
CA GLY A 32 -0.28 1.38 -14.94
C GLY A 32 -1.35 2.41 -15.29
N GLY A 33 -2.56 2.28 -14.71
CA GLY A 33 -3.63 3.26 -14.91
C GLY A 33 -5.01 2.76 -14.50
N SER A 34 -5.99 3.65 -14.53
CA SER A 34 -7.38 3.34 -14.24
C SER A 34 -8.12 2.85 -15.49
N HIS A 35 -9.00 1.85 -15.33
CA HIS A 35 -9.90 1.39 -16.42
C HIS A 35 -10.94 2.41 -16.85
N SER A 36 -11.26 3.37 -15.98
CA SER A 36 -12.38 4.29 -16.14
C SER A 36 -11.98 5.69 -16.58
N GLY A 37 -10.69 5.92 -16.94
CA GLY A 37 -10.18 7.27 -17.23
C GLY A 37 -10.04 8.14 -15.97
N ASN A 38 -10.14 7.55 -14.77
CA ASN A 38 -9.89 8.24 -13.50
C ASN A 38 -8.39 8.46 -13.29
N VAL A 39 -8.02 9.31 -12.32
CA VAL A 39 -6.63 9.58 -11.97
C VAL A 39 -5.89 8.28 -11.64
N ALA A 40 -4.67 8.16 -12.14
CA ALA A 40 -3.83 7.00 -11.86
C ALA A 40 -3.28 7.08 -10.43
N ALA A 41 -3.24 5.94 -9.72
CA ALA A 41 -2.68 5.87 -8.38
C ALA A 41 -1.21 6.31 -8.33
N GLN A 42 -0.46 6.08 -9.41
CA GLN A 42 0.93 6.55 -9.56
C GLN A 42 1.01 8.09 -9.56
N GLU A 43 0.11 8.79 -10.23
CA GLU A 43 0.05 10.26 -10.23
C GLU A 43 -0.20 10.79 -8.81
N LEU A 44 -1.17 10.21 -8.11
CA LEU A 44 -1.45 10.58 -6.71
C LEU A 44 -0.25 10.31 -5.80
N ALA A 45 0.46 9.21 -6.01
CA ALA A 45 1.64 8.88 -5.22
C ALA A 45 2.77 9.88 -5.41
N THR A 46 3.04 10.30 -6.65
CA THR A 46 4.13 11.25 -6.96
C THR A 46 3.90 12.65 -6.37
N VAL A 47 2.65 13.03 -6.15
CA VAL A 47 2.29 14.31 -5.50
C VAL A 47 1.97 14.16 -4.00
N GLY A 48 2.22 12.97 -3.41
CA GLY A 48 2.01 12.71 -1.98
C GLY A 48 0.54 12.58 -1.55
N LEU A 49 -0.35 12.24 -2.48
CA LEU A 49 -1.78 12.08 -2.25
C LEU A 49 -2.23 10.61 -2.24
N LEU A 50 -1.31 9.66 -2.05
CA LEU A 50 -1.61 8.26 -1.85
C LEU A 50 -0.93 7.77 -0.57
N ASP A 51 -1.71 7.24 0.37
CA ASP A 51 -1.22 6.74 1.65
C ASP A 51 -1.37 5.21 1.77
N ILE A 52 -2.44 4.64 1.25
CA ILE A 52 -2.80 3.24 1.45
C ILE A 52 -3.14 2.59 0.11
N LEU A 53 -2.64 1.38 -0.09
CA LEU A 53 -3.08 0.49 -1.15
C LEU A 53 -4.04 -0.57 -0.58
N SER A 54 -5.20 -0.70 -1.19
CA SER A 54 -6.15 -1.78 -0.96
C SER A 54 -5.97 -2.88 -2.00
N SER A 55 -6.13 -4.14 -1.62
CA SER A 55 -6.10 -5.26 -2.58
C SER A 55 -7.23 -5.19 -3.62
N ASP A 56 -8.30 -4.46 -3.28
CA ASP A 56 -9.50 -4.40 -4.09
C ASP A 56 -9.97 -5.83 -4.44
N TYR A 57 -10.27 -6.13 -5.68
CA TYR A 57 -10.71 -7.45 -6.14
C TYR A 57 -9.56 -8.42 -6.52
N VAL A 58 -8.29 -8.01 -6.34
CA VAL A 58 -7.11 -8.85 -6.67
C VAL A 58 -6.16 -8.94 -5.46
N PRO A 59 -6.41 -9.85 -4.50
CA PRO A 59 -5.57 -9.96 -3.29
C PRO A 59 -4.08 -10.14 -3.58
N ALA A 60 -3.73 -10.90 -4.62
CA ALA A 60 -2.35 -11.15 -5.02
C ALA A 60 -1.61 -9.91 -5.56
N ALA A 61 -2.34 -8.85 -5.93
CA ALA A 61 -1.73 -7.63 -6.47
C ALA A 61 -1.09 -6.75 -5.38
N LEU A 62 -1.44 -6.91 -4.11
CA LEU A 62 -1.10 -5.96 -3.06
C LEU A 62 0.41 -5.80 -2.85
N LEU A 63 1.15 -6.89 -2.66
CA LEU A 63 2.59 -6.84 -2.46
C LEU A 63 3.32 -6.35 -3.74
N ASN A 64 2.86 -6.80 -4.91
CA ASN A 64 3.42 -6.36 -6.19
C ASN A 64 3.23 -4.86 -6.39
N ALA A 65 2.04 -4.34 -6.12
CA ALA A 65 1.75 -2.91 -6.20
C ALA A 65 2.63 -2.09 -5.23
N ALA A 66 2.80 -2.55 -3.99
CA ALA A 66 3.65 -1.87 -3.01
C ALA A 66 5.12 -1.80 -3.45
N VAL A 67 5.66 -2.90 -4.00
CA VAL A 67 7.03 -2.96 -4.54
C VAL A 67 7.17 -2.07 -5.78
N SER A 68 6.21 -2.13 -6.71
CA SER A 68 6.20 -1.28 -7.91
C SER A 68 6.13 0.21 -7.55
N LEU A 69 5.33 0.55 -6.55
CA LEU A 69 5.24 1.91 -6.03
C LEU A 69 6.56 2.36 -5.38
N GLY A 70 7.18 1.50 -4.59
CA GLY A 70 8.49 1.77 -3.98
C GLY A 70 9.59 2.01 -5.03
N ALA A 71 9.56 1.27 -6.13
CA ALA A 71 10.47 1.48 -7.25
C ALA A 71 10.20 2.82 -7.97
N LEU A 72 8.93 3.16 -8.20
CA LEU A 72 8.51 4.43 -8.80
C LEU A 72 8.97 5.65 -7.98
N LEU A 73 8.83 5.55 -6.66
CA LEU A 73 9.18 6.64 -5.73
C LEU A 73 10.67 6.66 -5.37
N GLU A 74 11.46 5.71 -5.86
CA GLU A 74 12.85 5.48 -5.44
C GLU A 74 13.01 5.33 -3.91
N ASP A 75 11.93 4.90 -3.24
CA ASP A 75 11.84 4.65 -1.80
C ASP A 75 11.02 3.39 -1.55
N MET A 76 11.69 2.25 -1.42
CA MET A 76 11.05 0.97 -1.16
C MET A 76 10.28 0.97 0.17
N ALA A 77 10.81 1.66 1.18
CA ALA A 77 10.14 1.77 2.48
C ALA A 77 8.82 2.56 2.36
N ALA A 78 8.77 3.61 1.55
CA ALA A 78 7.55 4.34 1.26
C ALA A 78 6.50 3.44 0.60
N GLY A 79 6.88 2.67 -0.42
CA GLY A 79 5.99 1.70 -1.07
C GLY A 79 5.43 0.66 -0.09
N ILE A 80 6.28 0.03 0.72
CA ILE A 80 5.87 -0.98 1.70
C ILE A 80 4.98 -0.40 2.81
N ARG A 81 5.21 0.85 3.25
CA ARG A 81 4.35 1.50 4.24
C ARG A 81 2.90 1.59 3.82
N THR A 82 2.62 1.71 2.52
CA THR A 82 1.23 1.81 2.01
C THR A 82 0.39 0.55 2.27
N VAL A 83 1.02 -0.59 2.53
CA VAL A 83 0.36 -1.87 2.81
C VAL A 83 0.64 -2.40 4.22
N THR A 84 1.36 -1.64 5.04
CA THR A 84 1.75 -2.04 6.41
C THR A 84 1.44 -0.97 7.44
N ALA A 85 2.32 0.01 7.60
CA ALA A 85 2.21 1.03 8.63
C ALA A 85 1.00 1.96 8.42
N CYS A 86 0.82 2.48 7.20
CA CYS A 86 -0.26 3.43 6.93
C CYS A 86 -1.66 2.85 7.16
N PRO A 87 -2.00 1.62 6.67
CA PRO A 87 -3.29 1.03 7.01
C PRO A 87 -3.44 0.70 8.50
N ALA A 88 -2.37 0.29 9.20
CA ALA A 88 -2.43 0.07 10.66
C ALA A 88 -2.76 1.38 11.40
N ASP A 89 -2.08 2.47 11.06
CA ASP A 89 -2.33 3.79 11.65
C ASP A 89 -3.76 4.29 11.35
N ALA A 90 -4.24 4.08 10.14
CA ALA A 90 -5.58 4.53 9.72
C ALA A 90 -6.71 3.91 10.52
N VAL A 91 -6.53 2.65 10.98
CA VAL A 91 -7.51 1.93 11.81
C VAL A 91 -7.16 1.89 13.29
N GLY A 92 -6.07 2.55 13.70
CA GLY A 92 -5.66 2.65 15.11
C GLY A 92 -5.03 1.37 15.67
N PHE A 93 -4.41 0.54 14.83
CA PHE A 93 -3.63 -0.61 15.28
C PHE A 93 -2.21 -0.18 15.65
N ASP A 94 -1.93 -0.13 16.93
CA ASP A 94 -0.63 0.25 17.47
C ASP A 94 0.32 -0.93 17.70
N ASP A 95 -0.19 -2.18 17.63
CA ASP A 95 0.57 -3.41 17.88
C ASP A 95 1.22 -4.01 16.63
N ARG A 96 0.95 -3.49 15.44
CA ARG A 96 1.40 -4.05 14.15
C ARG A 96 1.70 -2.99 13.09
N GLY A 97 2.02 -3.42 11.86
CA GLY A 97 2.35 -2.54 10.74
C GLY A 97 3.81 -2.10 10.67
N ARG A 98 4.62 -2.37 11.70
CA ARG A 98 6.05 -2.06 11.78
C ARG A 98 6.82 -3.18 12.43
N ILE A 99 8.07 -3.36 12.01
CA ILE A 99 9.03 -4.25 12.69
C ILE A 99 9.70 -3.41 13.79
N ALA A 100 9.29 -3.63 15.03
CA ALA A 100 9.83 -2.94 16.19
C ALA A 100 9.68 -3.83 17.43
N PRO A 101 10.50 -3.62 18.50
CA PRO A 101 10.32 -4.29 19.77
C PRO A 101 8.89 -4.13 20.29
N GLU A 102 8.37 -5.14 20.97
CA GLU A 102 7.02 -5.20 21.56
C GLU A 102 5.86 -5.16 20.54
N LYS A 103 6.16 -5.04 19.23
CA LYS A 103 5.14 -5.18 18.20
C LYS A 103 4.89 -6.65 17.89
N ARG A 104 3.69 -6.93 17.45
CA ARG A 104 3.25 -8.24 17.03
C ARG A 104 4.07 -8.70 15.81
N ALA A 105 4.61 -9.91 15.89
CA ALA A 105 5.45 -10.49 14.83
C ALA A 105 4.57 -11.08 13.70
N ASP A 106 3.91 -10.21 12.95
CA ASP A 106 3.25 -10.52 11.68
C ASP A 106 4.20 -10.10 10.56
N LEU A 107 4.87 -11.06 9.94
CA LEU A 107 5.99 -10.80 9.05
C LEU A 107 5.81 -11.54 7.73
N VAL A 108 6.20 -10.90 6.64
CA VAL A 108 6.34 -11.51 5.33
C VAL A 108 7.77 -11.35 4.86
N ARG A 109 8.44 -12.47 4.55
CA ARG A 109 9.73 -12.47 3.88
C ARG A 109 9.54 -12.78 2.41
N PHE A 110 10.06 -11.94 1.54
CA PHE A 110 10.04 -12.14 0.10
C PHE A 110 11.40 -11.88 -0.53
N ALA A 111 11.61 -12.37 -1.72
CA ALA A 111 12.76 -12.06 -2.56
C ALA A 111 12.30 -11.51 -3.89
N MET A 112 13.09 -10.62 -4.48
CA MET A 112 12.83 -10.11 -5.82
C MET A 112 13.35 -11.10 -6.86
N HIS A 113 12.52 -11.42 -7.85
CA HIS A 113 12.89 -12.23 -9.01
C HIS A 113 12.27 -11.61 -10.26
N ASP A 114 13.10 -11.19 -11.20
CA ASP A 114 12.66 -10.51 -12.44
C ASP A 114 11.69 -9.34 -12.17
N GLY A 115 11.99 -8.53 -11.14
CA GLY A 115 11.16 -7.37 -10.76
C GLY A 115 9.89 -7.72 -9.99
N LEU A 116 9.61 -9.00 -9.71
CA LEU A 116 8.43 -9.44 -8.98
C LEU A 116 8.79 -9.94 -7.57
N PRO A 117 8.00 -9.63 -6.55
CA PRO A 117 8.19 -10.15 -5.20
C PRO A 117 7.67 -11.59 -5.11
N ILE A 118 8.54 -12.50 -4.71
CA ILE A 118 8.22 -13.91 -4.46
C ILE A 118 8.24 -14.16 -2.95
N ILE A 119 7.10 -14.50 -2.38
CA ILE A 119 6.97 -14.78 -0.95
C ILE A 119 7.73 -16.06 -0.62
N LYS A 120 8.57 -16.00 0.41
CA LYS A 120 9.40 -17.10 0.90
C LYS A 120 8.91 -17.64 2.24
N SER A 121 8.36 -16.79 3.09
CA SER A 121 7.86 -17.19 4.41
C SER A 121 6.89 -16.17 4.96
N VAL A 122 5.90 -16.64 5.71
CA VAL A 122 4.92 -15.80 6.39
C VAL A 122 4.83 -16.21 7.86
N TRP A 123 4.83 -15.25 8.77
CA TRP A 123 4.62 -15.46 10.20
C TRP A 123 3.41 -14.67 10.66
N SER A 124 2.65 -15.27 11.56
CA SER A 124 1.58 -14.61 12.30
C SER A 124 1.82 -14.82 13.79
N ARG A 125 1.87 -13.73 14.55
CA ARG A 125 2.14 -13.73 15.99
C ARG A 125 3.43 -14.51 16.34
N GLY A 126 4.45 -14.38 15.51
CA GLY A 126 5.73 -15.07 15.69
C GLY A 126 5.75 -16.52 15.25
N GLN A 127 4.62 -17.10 14.87
CA GLN A 127 4.53 -18.47 14.39
C GLN A 127 4.56 -18.51 12.86
N ARG A 128 5.46 -19.30 12.29
CA ARG A 128 5.52 -19.48 10.83
C ARG A 128 4.28 -20.25 10.36
N ILE A 129 3.59 -19.70 9.36
CA ILE A 129 2.36 -20.26 8.78
C ILE A 129 2.50 -20.62 7.28
N ALA A 130 3.54 -20.13 6.63
CA ALA A 130 3.88 -20.45 5.24
C ALA A 130 5.40 -20.27 4.97
#